data_a5903a3b9817af7044231514e695236b
#
_entry.id   a5903a3b9817af7044231514e695236b
#
_cell.length_a   1.000
_cell.length_b   1.000
_cell.length_c   1.000
_cell.angle_alpha   90.00
_cell.angle_beta   90.00
_cell.angle_gamma   90.00
#
_symmetry.space_group_name_H-M   'P 1'
#
loop_
_entity.id
_entity.type
_entity.pdbx_description
1 polymer ?
#
loop_
_entity_poly.entity_id
_entity_poly.type
_entity_poly.pdbx_seq_one_letter_code
_entity_poly.pdbx_strand_id
1 'polypeptide(L)'
;MQNLQKGHCLIETDSDVERSSTPNQSTLDLNTTHKGIEVANNRLRQLPLEGQSNFRDLGGYQTEDNKTVKWGCLFRSGQLSNLTDVDLNYLSSLPLTTIVDFRSEEESQEQKTLLPKTVTNEVLLPITPGNLSKNQVMQIVQKGDINLATKLLVDINEQLVLHNQSQYKAFFREVECSEAPLMFNCTAGKDRTGFAAALLLSALGVNQHTVIEDYLLTNQYVNLNIQQIQQQFNLETQQAETLLILFTVQEQFLAKALNTIEEYYNSVEQYLTEILEVDIALLKAKYLY
;
A
#
# COMPACT_ATOMS: atom_id res chain seq x y z
N MET A 1 -29.80 14.43 13.52
CA MET A 1 -29.11 14.34 14.82
C MET A 1 -29.01 12.84 15.14
N GLN A 2 -27.93 12.20 14.71
CA GLN A 2 -27.60 10.83 15.10
C GLN A 2 -26.17 10.81 15.57
N ASN A 3 -25.99 10.28 16.78
CA ASN A 3 -24.74 10.23 17.53
C ASN A 3 -23.68 9.39 16.81
N LEU A 4 -22.59 10.02 16.43
CA LEU A 4 -21.33 9.33 16.13
C LEU A 4 -20.66 8.98 17.46
N GLN A 5 -20.72 7.70 17.81
CA GLN A 5 -19.94 7.16 18.93
C GLN A 5 -18.46 7.22 18.58
N LYS A 6 -17.73 7.98 19.39
CA LYS A 6 -16.26 8.00 19.41
C LYS A 6 -15.78 6.65 19.97
N GLY A 7 -15.26 5.79 19.11
CA GLY A 7 -14.49 4.63 19.55
C GLY A 7 -13.15 5.10 20.15
N HIS A 8 -13.04 5.09 21.48
CA HIS A 8 -11.78 5.25 22.17
C HIS A 8 -11.10 3.88 22.19
N CYS A 9 -9.90 3.82 21.65
CA CYS A 9 -9.00 2.68 21.88
C CYS A 9 -8.56 2.76 23.35
N LEU A 10 -9.15 1.90 24.20
CA LEU A 10 -8.78 1.82 25.62
C LEU A 10 -7.59 0.86 25.76
N ILE A 11 -6.49 1.36 26.26
CA ILE A 11 -5.35 0.55 26.70
C ILE A 11 -5.68 0.07 28.11
N GLU A 12 -6.01 -1.20 28.27
CA GLU A 12 -6.03 -1.86 29.59
C GLU A 12 -4.64 -2.43 29.88
N THR A 13 -4.03 -1.94 30.95
CA THR A 13 -2.83 -2.49 31.56
C THR A 13 -3.25 -3.46 32.66
N ASP A 14 -3.03 -4.75 32.45
CA ASP A 14 -3.14 -5.72 33.55
C ASP A 14 -1.75 -6.16 34.00
N SER A 15 -1.53 -5.98 35.30
CA SER A 15 -0.35 -6.38 36.04
C SER A 15 -0.64 -7.68 36.83
N ASP A 16 0.40 -8.51 36.92
CA ASP A 16 0.65 -9.52 37.94
C ASP A 16 -0.10 -10.86 37.94
N VAL A 17 0.62 -11.94 37.62
CA VAL A 17 0.62 -13.15 38.43
C VAL A 17 1.99 -13.85 38.36
N GLU A 18 2.49 -14.16 39.56
CA GLU A 18 3.77 -14.80 39.89
C GLU A 18 3.82 -16.33 39.69
N ARG A 19 5.06 -16.80 39.36
CA ARG A 19 5.82 -17.99 39.77
C ARG A 19 5.19 -19.39 39.81
N SER A 20 5.81 -20.40 39.17
CA SER A 20 6.85 -21.28 39.75
C SER A 20 7.19 -22.49 38.87
N SER A 21 8.43 -22.91 38.99
CA SER A 21 9.05 -24.26 38.84
C SER A 21 9.82 -24.56 37.54
N THR A 22 11.14 -24.59 37.75
CA THR A 22 12.21 -25.26 36.98
C THR A 22 12.28 -26.77 37.36
N PRO A 23 13.17 -27.60 36.76
CA PRO A 23 13.81 -27.62 35.45
C PRO A 23 13.78 -29.02 34.76
N ASN A 24 14.09 -29.10 33.49
CA ASN A 24 14.80 -30.25 32.95
C ASN A 24 15.68 -29.87 31.77
N GLN A 25 16.99 -30.10 31.95
CA GLN A 25 18.00 -30.03 30.92
C GLN A 25 17.78 -31.15 29.90
N SER A 26 17.63 -30.82 28.63
CA SER A 26 17.93 -31.71 27.53
C SER A 26 18.63 -30.90 26.42
N THR A 27 19.78 -31.41 26.05
CA THR A 27 20.74 -30.97 25.05
C THR A 27 20.10 -30.36 23.81
N LEU A 28 20.32 -29.07 23.62
CA LEU A 28 19.97 -28.36 22.40
C LEU A 28 21.00 -28.65 21.31
N ASP A 29 20.55 -29.35 20.26
CA ASP A 29 21.29 -29.56 19.02
C ASP A 29 21.57 -28.22 18.35
N LEU A 30 22.84 -27.85 18.23
CA LEU A 30 23.35 -26.63 17.59
C LEU A 30 23.04 -26.53 16.06
N ASN A 31 22.44 -27.55 15.46
CA ASN A 31 22.09 -27.58 14.04
C ASN A 31 20.73 -26.96 13.71
N THR A 32 19.89 -26.64 14.71
CA THR A 32 18.55 -26.06 14.47
C THR A 32 18.58 -24.54 14.28
N THR A 33 19.62 -23.85 14.77
CA THR A 33 19.77 -22.40 14.71
C THR A 33 20.16 -21.90 13.31
N HIS A 34 20.94 -22.68 12.53
CA HIS A 34 21.31 -22.30 11.17
C HIS A 34 20.18 -22.40 10.15
N LYS A 35 19.27 -23.37 10.30
CA LYS A 35 18.07 -23.46 9.42
C LYS A 35 17.06 -22.35 9.64
N GLY A 36 16.94 -21.81 10.84
CA GLY A 36 16.05 -20.71 11.15
C GLY A 36 16.47 -19.37 10.56
N ILE A 37 17.79 -19.15 10.38
CA ILE A 37 18.33 -17.90 9.81
C ILE A 37 18.25 -17.91 8.28
N GLU A 38 18.42 -19.04 7.62
CA GLU A 38 18.27 -19.16 6.17
C GLU A 38 16.81 -19.02 5.70
N VAL A 39 15.84 -19.45 6.49
CA VAL A 39 14.41 -19.28 6.17
C VAL A 39 13.98 -17.81 6.32
N ALA A 40 14.60 -17.03 7.18
CA ALA A 40 14.31 -15.60 7.35
C ALA A 40 14.80 -14.76 6.15
N ASN A 41 15.80 -15.21 5.41
CA ASN A 41 16.38 -14.47 4.28
C ASN A 41 15.71 -14.74 2.92
N ASN A 42 14.69 -15.59 2.84
CA ASN A 42 14.04 -15.95 1.56
C ASN A 42 12.56 -15.55 1.50
N ARG A 43 12.19 -14.45 2.17
CA ARG A 43 10.84 -13.88 2.07
C ARG A 43 10.68 -13.14 0.74
N LEU A 44 9.72 -13.57 -0.06
CA LEU A 44 9.37 -12.88 -1.30
C LEU A 44 8.56 -11.62 -0.95
N ARG A 45 9.00 -10.46 -1.45
CA ARG A 45 8.25 -9.22 -1.30
C ARG A 45 6.93 -9.30 -2.06
N GLN A 46 6.96 -9.68 -3.33
CA GLN A 46 5.76 -9.91 -4.13
C GLN A 46 5.12 -11.24 -3.72
N LEU A 47 3.82 -11.21 -3.42
CA LEU A 47 3.06 -12.42 -3.15
C LEU A 47 2.73 -13.15 -4.47
N PRO A 48 2.80 -14.49 -4.49
CA PRO A 48 2.63 -15.29 -5.72
C PRO A 48 1.14 -15.49 -6.04
N LEU A 49 0.44 -14.41 -6.37
CA LEU A 49 -0.98 -14.45 -6.73
C LEU A 49 -1.14 -14.50 -8.26
N GLU A 50 -2.13 -15.26 -8.72
CA GLU A 50 -2.48 -15.38 -10.14
C GLU A 50 -3.33 -14.19 -10.61
N GLY A 51 -4.29 -13.77 -9.80
CA GLY A 51 -5.26 -12.71 -10.14
C GLY A 51 -4.81 -11.30 -9.78
N GLN A 52 -3.66 -11.15 -9.11
CA GLN A 52 -3.14 -9.82 -8.72
C GLN A 52 -1.61 -9.80 -8.64
N SER A 53 -0.97 -9.16 -9.61
CA SER A 53 0.50 -9.12 -9.71
C SER A 53 1.17 -8.06 -8.82
N ASN A 54 0.45 -6.98 -8.45
CA ASN A 54 1.01 -5.85 -7.69
C ASN A 54 0.84 -5.99 -6.16
N PHE A 55 0.51 -7.18 -5.67
CA PHE A 55 0.37 -7.46 -4.24
C PHE A 55 1.74 -7.71 -3.59
N ARG A 56 2.10 -6.91 -2.60
CA ARG A 56 3.40 -7.02 -1.93
C ARG A 56 3.40 -6.61 -0.47
N ASP A 57 4.35 -7.20 0.27
CA ASP A 57 4.69 -6.88 1.66
C ASP A 57 5.60 -5.64 1.71
N LEU A 58 5.34 -4.71 2.61
CA LEU A 58 6.19 -3.55 2.88
C LEU A 58 7.29 -3.81 3.92
N GLY A 59 7.38 -5.03 4.44
CA GLY A 59 8.42 -5.42 5.39
C GLY A 59 9.84 -5.44 4.80
N GLY A 60 10.84 -5.47 5.69
CA GLY A 60 12.24 -5.62 5.35
C GLY A 60 12.96 -4.35 4.90
N TYR A 61 12.29 -3.22 4.75
CA TYR A 61 12.96 -1.94 4.48
C TYR A 61 13.69 -1.45 5.73
N GLN A 62 14.92 -0.95 5.51
CA GLN A 62 15.73 -0.35 6.56
C GLN A 62 15.32 1.11 6.78
N THR A 63 15.28 1.51 8.04
CA THR A 63 15.04 2.90 8.44
C THR A 63 16.36 3.63 8.65
N GLU A 64 16.34 4.97 8.69
CA GLU A 64 17.52 5.79 8.92
C GLU A 64 18.14 5.60 10.31
N ASP A 65 17.34 5.15 11.28
CA ASP A 65 17.77 4.80 12.63
C ASP A 65 18.16 3.31 12.79
N ASN A 66 18.48 2.63 11.68
CA ASN A 66 18.92 1.23 11.58
C ASN A 66 17.95 0.18 12.14
N LYS A 67 16.67 0.48 12.15
CA LYS A 67 15.62 -0.50 12.40
C LYS A 67 15.12 -1.09 11.08
N THR A 68 14.27 -2.10 11.18
CA THR A 68 13.72 -2.79 10.01
C THR A 68 12.21 -2.83 10.09
N VAL A 69 11.51 -2.51 9.02
CA VAL A 69 10.05 -2.66 8.92
C VAL A 69 9.68 -4.15 9.04
N LYS A 70 8.75 -4.47 9.92
CA LYS A 70 8.31 -5.85 10.17
C LYS A 70 7.66 -6.45 8.93
N TRP A 71 8.08 -7.68 8.61
CA TRP A 71 7.46 -8.49 7.57
C TRP A 71 6.10 -9.03 8.01
N GLY A 72 5.19 -9.16 7.03
CA GLY A 72 3.90 -9.79 7.24
C GLY A 72 2.88 -8.93 7.98
N CYS A 73 3.14 -7.63 8.14
CA CYS A 73 2.27 -6.71 8.86
C CYS A 73 1.52 -5.73 7.96
N LEU A 74 2.19 -5.22 6.94
CA LEU A 74 1.68 -4.17 6.06
C LEU A 74 1.81 -4.59 4.61
N PHE A 75 0.69 -4.64 3.90
CA PHE A 75 0.64 -5.04 2.49
C PHE A 75 0.01 -3.95 1.64
N ARG A 76 0.49 -3.81 0.41
CA ARG A 76 -0.14 -2.97 -0.61
C ARG A 76 -0.48 -3.79 -1.86
N SER A 77 -1.55 -3.39 -2.56
CA SER A 77 -2.02 -4.13 -3.74
C SER A 77 -2.79 -3.24 -4.72
N GLY A 78 -3.09 -3.78 -5.89
CA GLY A 78 -4.23 -3.39 -6.72
C GLY A 78 -5.52 -4.06 -6.24
N GLN A 79 -6.60 -3.87 -7.00
CA GLN A 79 -7.91 -4.42 -6.66
C GLN A 79 -7.91 -5.95 -6.57
N LEU A 80 -8.74 -6.50 -5.71
CA LEU A 80 -8.85 -7.94 -5.46
C LEU A 80 -10.04 -8.60 -6.17
N SER A 81 -10.55 -8.01 -7.23
CA SER A 81 -11.74 -8.50 -7.95
C SER A 81 -11.49 -9.70 -8.86
N ASN A 82 -10.22 -9.98 -9.19
CA ASN A 82 -9.83 -11.05 -10.10
C ASN A 82 -9.09 -12.21 -9.40
N LEU A 83 -9.13 -12.28 -8.07
CA LEU A 83 -8.48 -13.35 -7.31
C LEU A 83 -9.07 -14.71 -7.69
N THR A 84 -8.20 -15.71 -7.86
CA THR A 84 -8.61 -17.09 -8.03
C THR A 84 -8.92 -17.74 -6.67
N ASP A 85 -9.54 -18.93 -6.68
CA ASP A 85 -9.73 -19.70 -5.44
C ASP A 85 -8.38 -20.07 -4.79
N VAL A 86 -7.33 -20.26 -5.59
CA VAL A 86 -5.97 -20.49 -5.10
C VAL A 86 -5.46 -19.29 -4.37
N ASP A 87 -5.62 -18.09 -4.93
CA ASP A 87 -5.25 -16.82 -4.31
C ASP A 87 -6.00 -16.59 -2.99
N LEU A 88 -7.32 -16.80 -3.00
CA LEU A 88 -8.17 -16.63 -1.81
C LEU A 88 -7.77 -17.60 -0.68
N ASN A 89 -7.44 -18.84 -1.01
CA ASN A 89 -6.94 -19.81 -0.04
C ASN A 89 -5.56 -19.42 0.49
N TYR A 90 -4.65 -18.95 -0.38
CA TYR A 90 -3.34 -18.47 0.01
C TYR A 90 -3.45 -17.25 0.95
N LEU A 91 -4.21 -16.22 0.58
CA LEU A 91 -4.41 -15.04 1.41
C LEU A 91 -5.14 -15.37 2.73
N SER A 92 -6.05 -16.35 2.71
CA SER A 92 -6.72 -16.85 3.93
C SER A 92 -5.78 -17.65 4.86
N SER A 93 -4.60 -18.04 4.40
CA SER A 93 -3.55 -18.62 5.25
C SER A 93 -2.71 -17.56 5.97
N LEU A 94 -2.79 -16.31 5.53
CA LEU A 94 -2.18 -15.18 6.22
C LEU A 94 -3.12 -14.67 7.32
N PRO A 95 -2.58 -14.11 8.43
CA PRO A 95 -3.42 -13.53 9.48
C PRO A 95 -3.97 -12.13 9.10
N LEU A 96 -4.22 -11.90 7.82
CA LEU A 96 -4.75 -10.65 7.27
C LEU A 96 -6.21 -10.46 7.71
N THR A 97 -6.50 -9.39 8.46
CA THR A 97 -7.85 -9.14 8.98
C THR A 97 -8.50 -7.87 8.45
N THR A 98 -7.70 -6.93 7.97
CA THR A 98 -8.19 -5.61 7.54
C THR A 98 -7.77 -5.32 6.11
N ILE A 99 -8.72 -4.85 5.31
CA ILE A 99 -8.50 -4.31 3.97
C ILE A 99 -8.99 -2.86 3.95
N VAL A 100 -8.13 -1.93 3.52
CA VAL A 100 -8.49 -0.54 3.26
C VAL A 100 -8.52 -0.31 1.75
N ASP A 101 -9.69 0.02 1.21
CA ASP A 101 -9.91 0.22 -0.22
C ASP A 101 -10.10 1.70 -0.55
N PHE A 102 -9.18 2.25 -1.36
CA PHE A 102 -9.24 3.64 -1.83
C PHE A 102 -10.03 3.83 -3.13
N ARG A 103 -10.61 2.77 -3.68
CA ARG A 103 -11.39 2.89 -4.91
C ARG A 103 -12.63 3.75 -4.71
N SER A 104 -13.03 4.47 -5.76
CA SER A 104 -14.31 5.19 -5.74
C SER A 104 -15.48 4.20 -5.57
N GLU A 105 -16.64 4.72 -5.18
CA GLU A 105 -17.84 3.89 -5.08
C GLU A 105 -18.19 3.22 -6.41
N GLU A 106 -18.02 3.94 -7.54
CA GLU A 106 -18.26 3.40 -8.87
C GLU A 106 -17.30 2.24 -9.19
N GLU A 107 -15.99 2.43 -8.96
CA GLU A 107 -14.97 1.38 -9.19
C GLU A 107 -15.23 0.12 -8.36
N SER A 108 -15.59 0.29 -7.08
CA SER A 108 -15.86 -0.83 -6.17
C SER A 108 -17.16 -1.57 -6.47
N GLN A 109 -18.18 -0.86 -6.99
CA GLN A 109 -19.45 -1.48 -7.43
C GLN A 109 -19.27 -2.24 -8.74
N GLU A 110 -18.51 -1.70 -9.69
CA GLU A 110 -18.24 -2.38 -10.98
C GLU A 110 -17.37 -3.63 -10.79
N GLN A 111 -16.40 -3.60 -9.87
CA GLN A 111 -15.40 -4.64 -9.65
C GLN A 111 -15.34 -4.97 -8.15
N LYS A 112 -16.25 -5.82 -7.67
CA LYS A 112 -16.36 -6.17 -6.26
C LYS A 112 -15.09 -6.86 -5.74
N THR A 113 -14.67 -6.48 -4.54
CA THR A 113 -13.57 -7.14 -3.83
C THR A 113 -13.95 -8.58 -3.49
N LEU A 114 -13.06 -9.51 -3.80
CA LEU A 114 -13.13 -10.90 -3.32
C LEU A 114 -12.36 -10.98 -1.99
N LEU A 115 -13.08 -11.21 -0.90
CA LEU A 115 -12.50 -11.16 0.44
C LEU A 115 -11.94 -12.54 0.87
N PRO A 116 -10.65 -12.61 1.28
CA PRO A 116 -10.13 -13.78 2.00
C PRO A 116 -10.93 -14.05 3.28
N LYS A 117 -11.05 -15.31 3.69
CA LYS A 117 -11.88 -15.73 4.84
C LYS A 117 -11.44 -15.13 6.18
N THR A 118 -10.17 -14.73 6.30
CA THR A 118 -9.61 -14.11 7.51
C THR A 118 -9.97 -12.63 7.66
N VAL A 119 -10.40 -11.98 6.56
CA VAL A 119 -10.74 -10.56 6.57
C VAL A 119 -12.08 -10.36 7.27
N THR A 120 -12.06 -9.61 8.35
CA THR A 120 -13.22 -9.25 9.17
C THR A 120 -13.57 -7.78 9.11
N ASN A 121 -12.67 -6.94 8.57
CA ASN A 121 -12.83 -5.50 8.47
C ASN A 121 -12.48 -5.02 7.05
N GLU A 122 -13.47 -4.56 6.31
CA GLU A 122 -13.29 -3.89 5.01
C GLU A 122 -13.66 -2.42 5.17
N VAL A 123 -12.66 -1.54 5.01
CA VAL A 123 -12.79 -0.10 5.21
C VAL A 123 -12.73 0.58 3.85
N LEU A 124 -13.81 1.23 3.45
CA LEU A 124 -13.90 1.97 2.20
C LEU A 124 -13.53 3.43 2.46
N LEU A 125 -12.45 3.90 1.85
CA LEU A 125 -11.98 5.28 1.89
C LEU A 125 -11.89 5.84 0.46
N PRO A 126 -13.03 6.14 -0.17
CA PRO A 126 -13.07 6.46 -1.58
C PRO A 126 -12.27 7.73 -1.91
N ILE A 127 -11.32 7.59 -2.82
CA ILE A 127 -10.55 8.66 -3.42
C ILE A 127 -10.84 8.65 -4.91
N THR A 128 -11.41 9.74 -5.41
CA THR A 128 -11.60 9.96 -6.84
C THR A 128 -10.47 10.85 -7.34
N PRO A 129 -9.44 10.30 -8.00
CA PRO A 129 -8.31 11.10 -8.47
C PRO A 129 -8.72 11.89 -9.70
N GLY A 130 -8.92 13.19 -9.54
CA GLY A 130 -9.33 14.08 -10.61
C GLY A 130 -10.72 13.75 -11.18
N ASN A 131 -11.25 14.67 -11.98
CA ASN A 131 -12.53 14.48 -12.69
C ASN A 131 -12.34 13.72 -14.01
N LEU A 132 -11.55 12.65 -14.04
CA LEU A 132 -11.27 11.91 -15.25
C LEU A 132 -12.27 10.79 -15.49
N SER A 133 -13.19 11.07 -16.38
CA SER A 133 -14.04 10.03 -16.93
C SER A 133 -13.23 9.04 -17.79
N LYS A 134 -13.66 7.77 -17.86
CA LYS A 134 -13.11 6.77 -18.79
C LYS A 134 -13.01 7.31 -20.24
N ASN A 135 -13.96 8.17 -20.64
CA ASN A 135 -13.97 8.80 -21.96
C ASN A 135 -12.81 9.78 -22.19
N GLN A 136 -12.44 10.57 -21.18
CA GLN A 136 -11.30 11.49 -21.29
C GLN A 136 -9.97 10.74 -21.38
N VAL A 137 -9.80 9.69 -20.59
CA VAL A 137 -8.64 8.80 -20.69
C VAL A 137 -8.54 8.21 -22.09
N MET A 138 -9.65 7.68 -22.61
CA MET A 138 -9.70 7.09 -23.96
C MET A 138 -9.36 8.13 -25.04
N GLN A 139 -9.83 9.37 -24.91
CA GLN A 139 -9.48 10.44 -25.85
C GLN A 139 -7.98 10.78 -25.85
N ILE A 140 -7.33 10.79 -24.69
CA ILE A 140 -5.89 10.99 -24.57
C ILE A 140 -5.13 9.88 -25.28
N VAL A 141 -5.53 8.62 -25.05
CA VAL A 141 -4.95 7.44 -25.71
C VAL A 141 -5.14 7.48 -27.23
N GLN A 142 -6.37 7.79 -27.69
CA GLN A 142 -6.66 7.88 -29.13
C GLN A 142 -5.84 8.94 -29.85
N LYS A 143 -5.53 10.06 -29.18
CA LYS A 143 -4.65 11.10 -29.72
C LYS A 143 -3.17 10.70 -29.70
N GLY A 144 -2.78 9.72 -28.93
CA GLY A 144 -1.38 9.37 -28.70
C GLY A 144 -0.60 10.47 -27.97
N ASP A 145 -1.26 11.27 -27.14
CA ASP A 145 -0.63 12.43 -26.49
C ASP A 145 0.06 12.03 -25.18
N ILE A 146 1.32 11.60 -25.32
CA ILE A 146 2.21 11.19 -24.23
C ILE A 146 2.38 12.31 -23.18
N ASN A 147 2.53 13.56 -23.64
CA ASN A 147 2.76 14.68 -22.74
C ASN A 147 1.51 14.98 -21.92
N LEU A 148 0.33 14.89 -22.53
CA LEU A 148 -0.93 15.08 -21.81
C LEU A 148 -1.19 13.94 -20.81
N ALA A 149 -0.88 12.69 -21.18
CA ALA A 149 -0.97 11.55 -20.26
C ALA A 149 -0.04 11.71 -19.05
N THR A 150 1.21 12.13 -19.30
CA THR A 150 2.20 12.38 -18.25
C THR A 150 1.75 13.52 -17.33
N LYS A 151 1.35 14.66 -17.92
CA LYS A 151 0.85 15.81 -17.16
C LYS A 151 -0.33 15.42 -16.26
N LEU A 152 -1.24 14.64 -16.80
CA LEU A 152 -2.39 14.14 -16.07
C LEU A 152 -2.01 13.39 -14.79
N LEU A 153 -1.05 12.46 -14.88
CA LEU A 153 -0.60 11.69 -13.72
C LEU A 153 0.17 12.56 -12.71
N VAL A 154 0.91 13.56 -13.17
CA VAL A 154 1.51 14.58 -12.31
C VAL A 154 0.43 15.37 -11.55
N ASP A 155 -0.58 15.86 -12.25
CA ASP A 155 -1.69 16.62 -11.65
C ASP A 155 -2.50 15.76 -10.66
N ILE A 156 -2.74 14.47 -10.97
CA ILE A 156 -3.37 13.52 -10.05
C ILE A 156 -2.59 13.41 -8.74
N ASN A 157 -1.27 13.22 -8.80
CA ASN A 157 -0.46 13.06 -7.61
C ASN A 157 -0.42 14.34 -6.74
N GLU A 158 -0.45 15.53 -7.34
CA GLU A 158 -0.66 16.78 -6.62
C GLU A 158 -2.01 16.82 -5.90
N GLN A 159 -3.08 16.42 -6.59
CA GLN A 159 -4.43 16.42 -6.01
C GLN A 159 -4.61 15.41 -4.88
N LEU A 160 -3.86 14.29 -4.87
CA LEU A 160 -3.86 13.36 -3.74
C LEU A 160 -3.45 14.06 -2.44
N VAL A 161 -2.48 14.96 -2.49
CA VAL A 161 -2.01 15.74 -1.35
C VAL A 161 -3.04 16.79 -0.92
N LEU A 162 -3.56 17.57 -1.89
CA LEU A 162 -4.33 18.78 -1.59
C LEU A 162 -5.80 18.51 -1.24
N HIS A 163 -6.37 17.39 -1.71
CA HIS A 163 -7.83 17.18 -1.63
C HIS A 163 -8.26 15.87 -0.93
N ASN A 164 -7.30 15.04 -0.49
CA ASN A 164 -7.64 13.73 0.08
C ASN A 164 -7.06 13.50 1.48
N GLN A 165 -6.79 14.57 2.23
CA GLN A 165 -6.22 14.48 3.58
C GLN A 165 -7.13 13.68 4.53
N SER A 166 -8.44 13.82 4.43
CA SER A 166 -9.39 13.12 5.29
C SER A 166 -9.35 11.61 5.09
N GLN A 167 -9.17 11.14 3.84
CA GLN A 167 -9.06 9.72 3.52
C GLN A 167 -7.71 9.15 4.01
N TYR A 168 -6.61 9.86 3.79
CA TYR A 168 -5.30 9.41 4.29
C TYR A 168 -5.20 9.48 5.82
N LYS A 169 -5.80 10.48 6.45
CA LYS A 169 -5.94 10.52 7.91
C LYS A 169 -6.73 9.31 8.44
N ALA A 170 -7.86 8.98 7.82
CA ALA A 170 -8.65 7.79 8.18
C ALA A 170 -7.85 6.49 7.94
N PHE A 171 -7.09 6.40 6.84
CA PHE A 171 -6.18 5.28 6.59
C PHE A 171 -5.16 5.10 7.71
N PHE A 172 -4.50 6.18 8.14
CA PHE A 172 -3.53 6.09 9.25
C PHE A 172 -4.19 5.67 10.57
N ARG A 173 -5.43 6.08 10.85
CA ARG A 173 -6.20 5.59 11.99
C ARG A 173 -6.38 4.07 11.96
N GLU A 174 -6.72 3.50 10.79
CA GLU A 174 -6.80 2.05 10.63
C GLU A 174 -5.44 1.37 10.86
N VAL A 175 -4.35 1.95 10.37
CA VAL A 175 -2.98 1.44 10.59
C VAL A 175 -2.59 1.51 12.07
N GLU A 176 -2.93 2.58 12.77
CA GLU A 176 -2.69 2.76 14.20
C GLU A 176 -3.49 1.77 15.06
N CYS A 177 -4.75 1.53 14.73
CA CYS A 177 -5.66 0.69 15.52
C CYS A 177 -5.58 -0.81 15.19
N SER A 178 -5.07 -1.19 14.01
CA SER A 178 -5.05 -2.61 13.60
C SER A 178 -4.13 -3.47 14.46
N GLU A 179 -4.68 -4.45 15.16
CA GLU A 179 -3.92 -5.42 15.96
C GLU A 179 -3.33 -6.58 15.12
N ALA A 180 -3.73 -6.69 13.87
CA ALA A 180 -3.32 -7.75 12.94
C ALA A 180 -2.84 -7.16 11.62
N PRO A 181 -2.25 -7.97 10.73
CA PRO A 181 -1.83 -7.51 9.41
C PRO A 181 -2.94 -6.82 8.62
N LEU A 182 -2.57 -5.74 7.95
CA LEU A 182 -3.45 -4.88 7.17
C LEU A 182 -2.96 -4.78 5.73
N MET A 183 -3.89 -4.79 4.79
CA MET A 183 -3.63 -4.51 3.37
C MET A 183 -4.41 -3.29 2.93
N PHE A 184 -3.85 -2.50 2.02
CA PHE A 184 -4.53 -1.38 1.39
C PHE A 184 -4.34 -1.38 -0.12
N ASN A 185 -5.39 -0.97 -0.84
CA ASN A 185 -5.43 -1.02 -2.29
C ASN A 185 -6.20 0.14 -2.92
N CYS A 186 -6.00 0.29 -4.21
CA CYS A 186 -6.89 0.98 -5.13
C CYS A 186 -7.08 0.09 -6.37
N THR A 187 -7.45 0.65 -7.52
CA THR A 187 -7.68 -0.14 -8.74
C THR A 187 -6.37 -0.80 -9.26
N ALA A 188 -5.35 0.00 -9.57
CA ALA A 188 -4.06 -0.52 -10.06
C ALA A 188 -3.03 -0.73 -8.95
N GLY A 189 -3.26 -0.22 -7.74
CA GLY A 189 -2.30 -0.24 -6.65
C GLY A 189 -1.09 0.68 -6.87
N LYS A 190 -1.19 1.69 -7.75
CA LYS A 190 -0.06 2.54 -8.16
C LYS A 190 -0.10 3.94 -7.54
N ASP A 191 -1.06 4.80 -7.88
CA ASP A 191 -1.07 6.22 -7.50
C ASP A 191 -1.60 6.41 -6.06
N ARG A 192 -2.89 6.18 -5.80
CA ARG A 192 -3.52 6.32 -4.46
C ARG A 192 -2.83 5.44 -3.42
N THR A 193 -2.67 4.18 -3.74
CA THR A 193 -1.96 3.19 -2.90
C THR A 193 -0.46 3.50 -2.81
N GLY A 194 0.15 3.98 -3.90
CA GLY A 194 1.56 4.36 -3.94
C GLY A 194 1.87 5.53 -3.03
N PHE A 195 1.02 6.55 -3.04
CA PHE A 195 1.17 7.69 -2.14
C PHE A 195 0.93 7.31 -0.68
N ALA A 196 -0.09 6.49 -0.37
CA ALA A 196 -0.30 5.94 0.98
C ALA A 196 0.93 5.16 1.49
N ALA A 197 1.52 4.30 0.63
CA ALA A 197 2.72 3.54 0.98
C ALA A 197 3.93 4.45 1.19
N ALA A 198 4.10 5.49 0.36
CA ALA A 198 5.18 6.46 0.52
C ALA A 198 5.08 7.20 1.85
N LEU A 199 3.89 7.69 2.21
CA LEU A 199 3.65 8.33 3.50
C LEU A 199 3.92 7.38 4.67
N LEU A 200 3.45 6.12 4.58
CA LEU A 200 3.61 5.12 5.63
C LEU A 200 5.09 4.74 5.83
N LEU A 201 5.83 4.48 4.77
CA LEU A 201 7.27 4.19 4.85
C LEU A 201 8.05 5.40 5.38
N SER A 202 7.69 6.63 4.98
CA SER A 202 8.28 7.86 5.53
C SER A 202 7.98 8.02 7.03
N ALA A 203 6.76 7.75 7.48
CA ALA A 203 6.39 7.76 8.90
C ALA A 203 7.22 6.75 9.73
N LEU A 204 7.55 5.60 9.14
CA LEU A 204 8.42 4.60 9.75
C LEU A 204 9.91 4.98 9.72
N GLY A 205 10.30 6.03 9.01
CA GLY A 205 11.67 6.52 8.92
C GLY A 205 12.51 5.82 7.83
N VAL A 206 11.86 5.25 6.83
CA VAL A 206 12.55 4.75 5.62
C VAL A 206 12.98 5.97 4.79
N ASN A 207 14.24 5.96 4.29
CA ASN A 207 14.75 7.08 3.51
C ASN A 207 14.00 7.24 2.18
N GLN A 208 13.97 8.48 1.68
CA GLN A 208 13.20 8.85 0.48
C GLN A 208 13.59 8.04 -0.77
N HIS A 209 14.86 7.73 -0.95
CA HIS A 209 15.32 6.93 -2.10
C HIS A 209 14.65 5.55 -2.11
N THR A 210 14.66 4.85 -0.97
CA THR A 210 14.01 3.54 -0.82
C THR A 210 12.49 3.63 -0.97
N VAL A 211 11.86 4.72 -0.50
CA VAL A 211 10.43 4.97 -0.73
C VAL A 211 10.11 5.08 -2.23
N ILE A 212 10.94 5.79 -2.99
CA ILE A 212 10.81 5.90 -4.45
C ILE A 212 11.05 4.54 -5.12
N GLU A 213 12.05 3.77 -4.68
CA GLU A 213 12.29 2.42 -5.19
C GLU A 213 11.08 1.50 -5.00
N ASP A 214 10.44 1.49 -3.79
CA ASP A 214 9.20 0.72 -3.60
C ASP A 214 8.10 1.17 -4.57
N TYR A 215 7.92 2.47 -4.76
CA TYR A 215 6.93 2.99 -5.70
C TYR A 215 7.17 2.46 -7.12
N LEU A 216 8.42 2.49 -7.60
CA LEU A 216 8.84 2.05 -8.93
C LEU A 216 8.76 0.53 -9.14
N LEU A 217 8.77 -0.30 -8.07
CA LEU A 217 8.54 -1.75 -8.17
C LEU A 217 7.20 -2.08 -8.84
N THR A 218 6.24 -1.17 -8.82
CA THR A 218 4.96 -1.33 -9.54
C THR A 218 5.18 -1.70 -11.01
N ASN A 219 6.16 -1.08 -11.68
CA ASN A 219 6.47 -1.37 -13.09
C ASN A 219 6.98 -2.79 -13.32
N GLN A 220 7.75 -3.33 -12.37
CA GLN A 220 8.27 -4.70 -12.43
C GLN A 220 7.14 -5.72 -12.22
N TYR A 221 6.25 -5.47 -11.28
CA TYR A 221 5.19 -6.40 -10.91
C TYR A 221 4.02 -6.39 -11.90
N VAL A 222 3.68 -5.23 -12.47
CA VAL A 222 2.65 -5.13 -13.51
C VAL A 222 3.17 -5.68 -14.86
N ASN A 223 4.47 -5.55 -15.12
CA ASN A 223 5.20 -6.15 -16.26
C ASN A 223 4.50 -6.00 -17.62
N LEU A 224 4.00 -4.82 -17.91
CA LEU A 224 3.38 -4.51 -19.20
C LEU A 224 4.44 -4.10 -20.23
N ASN A 225 4.27 -4.55 -21.48
CA ASN A 225 5.08 -4.08 -22.59
C ASN A 225 4.23 -3.57 -23.75
N ILE A 226 4.81 -2.72 -24.59
CA ILE A 226 4.13 -2.07 -25.71
C ILE A 226 3.51 -3.07 -26.67
N GLN A 227 4.20 -4.15 -27.00
CA GLN A 227 3.72 -5.15 -27.97
C GLN A 227 2.45 -5.85 -27.49
N GLN A 228 2.41 -6.21 -26.19
CA GLN A 228 1.22 -6.80 -25.57
C GLN A 228 0.05 -5.83 -25.60
N ILE A 229 0.29 -4.56 -25.25
CA ILE A 229 -0.73 -3.50 -25.28
C ILE A 229 -1.26 -3.29 -26.70
N GLN A 230 -0.37 -3.19 -27.70
CA GLN A 230 -0.77 -3.03 -29.10
C GLN A 230 -1.67 -4.17 -29.57
N GLN A 231 -1.29 -5.41 -29.28
CA GLN A 231 -2.06 -6.62 -29.68
C GLN A 231 -3.41 -6.69 -28.96
N GLN A 232 -3.41 -6.46 -27.63
CA GLN A 232 -4.62 -6.59 -26.82
C GLN A 232 -5.67 -5.54 -27.14
N PHE A 233 -5.25 -4.30 -27.42
CA PHE A 233 -6.16 -3.16 -27.63
C PHE A 233 -6.22 -2.67 -29.08
N ASN A 234 -5.50 -3.35 -29.98
CA ASN A 234 -5.42 -2.97 -31.42
C ASN A 234 -5.03 -1.49 -31.61
N LEU A 235 -3.94 -1.07 -30.95
CA LEU A 235 -3.47 0.32 -30.94
C LEU A 235 -2.24 0.52 -31.83
N GLU A 236 -2.11 1.72 -32.40
CA GLU A 236 -0.86 2.19 -32.99
C GLU A 236 0.22 2.38 -31.91
N THR A 237 1.50 2.43 -32.34
CA THR A 237 2.63 2.51 -31.40
C THR A 237 2.50 3.68 -30.42
N GLN A 238 2.22 4.87 -30.91
CA GLN A 238 2.12 6.07 -30.09
C GLN A 238 0.93 6.02 -29.11
N GLN A 239 -0.18 5.41 -29.51
CA GLN A 239 -1.34 5.17 -28.65
C GLN A 239 -1.01 4.15 -27.55
N ALA A 240 -0.29 3.07 -27.90
CA ALA A 240 0.16 2.08 -26.96
C ALA A 240 1.17 2.65 -25.95
N GLU A 241 2.10 3.50 -26.39
CA GLU A 241 3.02 4.23 -25.51
C GLU A 241 2.26 5.14 -24.54
N THR A 242 1.25 5.86 -25.04
CA THR A 242 0.39 6.72 -24.20
C THR A 242 -0.37 5.89 -23.16
N LEU A 243 -0.91 4.75 -23.54
CA LEU A 243 -1.61 3.85 -22.64
C LEU A 243 -0.65 3.23 -21.62
N LEU A 244 0.57 2.87 -22.03
CA LEU A 244 1.60 2.34 -21.12
C LEU A 244 1.94 3.34 -20.01
N ILE A 245 2.04 4.64 -20.31
CA ILE A 245 2.26 5.68 -19.29
C ILE A 245 1.12 5.67 -18.26
N LEU A 246 -0.13 5.53 -18.71
CA LEU A 246 -1.28 5.50 -17.82
C LEU A 246 -1.31 4.27 -16.90
N PHE A 247 -0.69 3.16 -17.32
CA PHE A 247 -0.63 1.92 -16.52
C PHE A 247 0.64 1.77 -15.69
N THR A 248 1.70 2.53 -15.96
CA THR A 248 2.97 2.49 -15.26
C THR A 248 3.14 3.67 -14.29
N VAL A 249 4.22 3.68 -13.55
CA VAL A 249 4.61 4.79 -12.66
C VAL A 249 5.95 5.36 -13.10
N GLN A 250 6.15 6.64 -12.82
CA GLN A 250 7.42 7.34 -13.02
C GLN A 250 7.77 8.10 -11.73
N GLU A 251 9.04 8.23 -11.44
CA GLU A 251 9.52 8.95 -10.25
C GLU A 251 8.90 10.34 -10.12
N GLN A 252 8.79 11.08 -11.24
CA GLN A 252 8.22 12.42 -11.27
C GLN A 252 6.77 12.51 -10.76
N PHE A 253 5.99 11.41 -10.78
CA PHE A 253 4.62 11.41 -10.28
C PHE A 253 4.62 11.48 -8.75
N LEU A 254 5.37 10.59 -8.09
CA LEU A 254 5.51 10.64 -6.64
C LEU A 254 6.28 11.88 -6.19
N ALA A 255 7.33 12.28 -6.93
CA ALA A 255 8.08 13.49 -6.63
C ALA A 255 7.18 14.75 -6.63
N LYS A 256 6.20 14.83 -7.56
CA LYS A 256 5.24 15.93 -7.53
C LYS A 256 4.43 15.96 -6.23
N ALA A 257 3.95 14.82 -5.75
CA ALA A 257 3.24 14.74 -4.47
C ALA A 257 4.14 15.18 -3.29
N LEU A 258 5.38 14.66 -3.23
CA LEU A 258 6.32 15.04 -2.15
C LEU A 258 6.69 16.53 -2.19
N ASN A 259 6.99 17.07 -3.38
CA ASN A 259 7.26 18.50 -3.55
C ASN A 259 6.03 19.37 -3.18
N THR A 260 4.82 18.92 -3.48
CA THR A 260 3.58 19.60 -3.06
C THR A 260 3.46 19.63 -1.54
N ILE A 261 3.83 18.53 -0.86
CA ILE A 261 3.88 18.52 0.62
C ILE A 261 4.90 19.56 1.13
N GLU A 262 6.10 19.59 0.56
CA GLU A 262 7.13 20.56 0.97
C GLU A 262 6.70 22.02 0.73
N GLU A 263 6.04 22.27 -0.39
CA GLU A 263 5.55 23.62 -0.76
C GLU A 263 4.45 24.13 0.17
N TYR A 264 3.48 23.28 0.54
CA TYR A 264 2.28 23.70 1.27
C TYR A 264 2.34 23.40 2.76
N TYR A 265 3.17 22.44 3.19
CA TYR A 265 3.21 21.92 4.56
C TYR A 265 4.63 21.81 5.13
N ASN A 266 5.63 22.39 4.45
CA ASN A 266 7.05 22.48 4.80
C ASN A 266 7.81 21.14 4.82
N SER A 267 7.21 20.04 5.28
CA SER A 267 7.87 18.72 5.30
C SER A 267 6.85 17.57 5.34
N VAL A 268 7.29 16.38 4.93
CA VAL A 268 6.49 15.16 5.06
C VAL A 268 6.16 14.88 6.52
N GLU A 269 7.08 15.15 7.46
CA GLU A 269 6.85 14.96 8.89
C GLU A 269 5.73 15.87 9.42
N GLN A 270 5.75 17.16 9.07
CA GLN A 270 4.67 18.09 9.45
C GLN A 270 3.34 17.71 8.81
N TYR A 271 3.34 17.31 7.54
CA TYR A 271 2.13 16.82 6.89
C TYR A 271 1.53 15.61 7.61
N LEU A 272 2.37 14.64 7.99
CA LEU A 272 1.94 13.47 8.75
C LEU A 272 1.39 13.85 10.12
N THR A 273 2.11 14.68 10.89
CA THR A 273 1.78 14.94 12.29
C THR A 273 0.70 16.00 12.46
N GLU A 274 0.73 17.09 11.68
CA GLU A 274 -0.16 18.24 11.86
C GLU A 274 -1.43 18.15 11.01
N ILE A 275 -1.33 17.56 9.79
CA ILE A 275 -2.46 17.49 8.87
C ILE A 275 -3.18 16.14 8.95
N LEU A 276 -2.41 15.05 8.90
CA LEU A 276 -2.98 13.70 9.00
C LEU A 276 -3.12 13.22 10.46
N GLU A 277 -2.53 13.94 11.42
CA GLU A 277 -2.56 13.65 12.87
C GLU A 277 -2.05 12.23 13.18
N VAL A 278 -0.96 11.82 12.53
CA VAL A 278 -0.35 10.49 12.69
C VAL A 278 0.51 10.43 13.94
N ASP A 279 0.31 9.41 14.76
CA ASP A 279 1.23 9.07 15.86
C ASP A 279 2.41 8.24 15.33
N ILE A 280 3.45 8.96 14.86
CA ILE A 280 4.67 8.35 14.32
C ILE A 280 5.36 7.45 15.36
N ALA A 281 5.32 7.82 16.65
CA ALA A 281 5.96 7.03 17.70
C ALA A 281 5.24 5.69 17.89
N LEU A 282 3.92 5.69 17.88
CA LEU A 282 3.09 4.48 17.91
C LEU A 282 3.38 3.58 16.69
N LEU A 283 3.40 4.15 15.48
CA LEU A 283 3.68 3.38 14.26
C LEU A 283 5.07 2.72 14.32
N LYS A 284 6.10 3.46 14.72
CA LYS A 284 7.47 2.92 14.87
C LYS A 284 7.55 1.82 15.93
N ALA A 285 6.90 2.00 17.08
CA ALA A 285 6.84 0.97 18.12
C ALA A 285 6.15 -0.32 17.63
N LYS A 286 5.10 -0.17 16.83
CA LYS A 286 4.29 -1.26 16.33
C LYS A 286 4.93 -2.03 15.17
N TYR A 287 5.49 -1.32 14.19
CA TYR A 287 5.88 -1.88 12.89
C TYR A 287 7.40 -1.99 12.66
N LEU A 288 8.25 -1.62 13.62
CA LEU A 288 9.72 -1.78 13.53
C LEU A 288 10.23 -2.84 14.51
N TYR A 289 11.30 -3.56 14.04
CA TYR A 289 12.11 -4.41 14.92
C TYR A 289 13.13 -3.57 15.68
#